data_d663672b8b185044e79cdf5211d5f543
#
_entry.id   d663672b8b185044e79cdf5211d5f543
#
_cell.length_a   1.000
_cell.length_b   1.000
_cell.length_c   1.000
_cell.angle_alpha   90.00
_cell.angle_beta   90.00
_cell.angle_gamma   90.00
#
_symmetry.space_group_name_H-M   'P 1'
#
loop_
_entity.id
_entity.type
_entity.pdbx_description
1 polymer ?
#
loop_
_entity_poly.entity_id
_entity_poly.type
_entity_poly.pdbx_seq_one_letter_code
_entity_poly.pdbx_strand_id
1 'polypeptide(L)'
;MMKISRKIFTVKAIVMLNGFTYVCPVSRHHGTIESNLIYKIDGYPKMAKQNGGNAGKKGPSGRSYRNATGLTRQPKKMRGRKVSSQRWLTRQLNDPFVAEAKSRGFRSRAALKLEQIDDRYKLLKPGMAVVDLGCAPGGWMQVVSMRTKLGNGPARLVGIDLLETEGVVGADIFAGDITDPQMLTAVETAIGGAADGVLSDMAADTTGHRPTDHLRTTALLEAALDFALGILNEDGFFLAKCFRGGAEKTVLDVMQQNFATVRHVKPAASRSESVESYVLATGFHGRNRMMMQEMDG
;
A
#
# COMPACT_ATOMS: atom_id res chain seq x y z
N MET A 1 35.52 -39.76 -19.35
CA MET A 1 35.38 -38.35 -19.77
C MET A 1 33.94 -38.16 -20.31
N MET A 2 33.01 -37.70 -19.46
CA MET A 2 31.63 -37.43 -19.82
C MET A 2 31.46 -35.97 -20.20
N LYS A 3 31.10 -35.70 -21.46
CA LYS A 3 30.77 -34.34 -21.91
C LYS A 3 29.38 -33.96 -21.43
N ILE A 4 29.27 -33.02 -20.50
CA ILE A 4 28.01 -32.41 -20.08
C ILE A 4 27.64 -31.33 -21.09
N SER A 5 26.61 -31.59 -21.87
CA SER A 5 26.01 -30.62 -22.79
C SER A 5 25.22 -29.59 -21.98
N ARG A 6 25.70 -28.34 -21.94
CA ARG A 6 24.96 -27.21 -21.34
C ARG A 6 23.87 -26.73 -22.30
N LYS A 7 22.61 -27.05 -21.97
CA LYS A 7 21.47 -26.42 -22.65
C LYS A 7 21.33 -24.99 -22.14
N ILE A 8 21.48 -24.02 -23.04
CA ILE A 8 21.21 -22.60 -22.80
C ILE A 8 19.70 -22.42 -22.88
N PHE A 9 19.08 -22.11 -21.74
CA PHE A 9 17.67 -21.67 -21.72
C PHE A 9 17.62 -20.17 -21.97
N THR A 10 17.09 -19.78 -23.11
CA THR A 10 16.80 -18.37 -23.41
C THR A 10 15.40 -18.07 -22.86
N VAL A 11 15.32 -17.27 -21.82
CA VAL A 11 14.04 -16.75 -21.30
C VAL A 11 13.69 -15.53 -22.12
N LYS A 12 12.54 -15.56 -22.81
CA LYS A 12 12.00 -14.40 -23.52
C LYS A 12 11.00 -13.71 -22.61
N ALA A 13 11.27 -12.48 -22.22
CA ALA A 13 10.27 -11.64 -21.55
C ALA A 13 9.39 -10.99 -22.64
N ILE A 14 8.09 -11.16 -22.54
CA ILE A 14 7.11 -10.53 -23.42
C ILE A 14 6.50 -9.36 -22.62
N VAL A 15 6.73 -8.14 -23.09
CA VAL A 15 6.14 -6.94 -22.51
C VAL A 15 5.12 -6.37 -23.48
N MET A 16 3.87 -6.25 -23.04
CA MET A 16 2.82 -5.58 -23.82
C MET A 16 2.68 -4.13 -23.31
N LEU A 17 2.99 -3.17 -24.17
CA LEU A 17 2.76 -1.75 -23.90
C LEU A 17 1.97 -1.16 -25.07
N ASN A 18 0.82 -0.57 -24.77
CA ASN A 18 -0.02 0.15 -25.75
C ASN A 18 -0.41 -0.63 -27.00
N GLY A 19 -0.72 -1.94 -26.87
CA GLY A 19 -1.15 -2.76 -28.00
C GLY A 19 -0.01 -3.30 -28.89
N PHE A 20 1.25 -3.08 -28.51
CA PHE A 20 2.42 -3.64 -29.20
C PHE A 20 3.14 -4.65 -28.32
N THR A 21 3.50 -5.78 -28.93
CA THR A 21 4.24 -6.85 -28.27
C THR A 21 5.74 -6.64 -28.49
N TYR A 22 6.51 -6.46 -27.40
CA TYR A 22 7.97 -6.38 -27.45
C TYR A 22 8.58 -7.66 -26.92
N VAL A 23 9.49 -8.25 -27.68
CA VAL A 23 10.26 -9.43 -27.29
C VAL A 23 11.68 -8.96 -27.00
N CYS A 24 12.10 -9.04 -25.73
CA CYS A 24 13.45 -8.68 -25.33
C CYS A 24 14.27 -9.96 -25.07
N PRO A 25 15.40 -10.19 -25.72
CA PRO A 25 16.28 -11.31 -25.43
C PRO A 25 17.10 -10.98 -24.17
N VAL A 26 16.95 -11.80 -23.12
CA VAL A 26 17.81 -11.73 -21.95
C VAL A 26 18.95 -12.73 -22.11
N SER A 27 20.16 -12.25 -22.34
CA SER A 27 21.37 -13.06 -22.35
C SER A 27 22.08 -12.94 -21.00
N ARG A 28 22.33 -14.07 -20.34
CA ARG A 28 23.18 -14.12 -19.14
C ARG A 28 24.62 -14.41 -19.58
N HIS A 29 25.50 -13.46 -19.37
CA HIS A 29 26.94 -13.70 -19.26
C HIS A 29 27.40 -13.23 -17.89
N HIS A 30 28.02 -14.17 -17.15
CA HIS A 30 28.85 -13.95 -15.95
C HIS A 30 28.49 -12.76 -15.03
N GLY A 31 27.62 -13.04 -14.04
CA GLY A 31 27.75 -12.44 -12.69
C GLY A 31 27.47 -10.94 -12.50
N THR A 32 27.24 -10.16 -13.55
CA THR A 32 26.96 -8.73 -13.48
C THR A 32 25.81 -8.38 -14.43
N ILE A 33 24.75 -7.79 -13.91
CA ILE A 33 23.67 -7.21 -14.70
C ILE A 33 24.07 -5.77 -14.98
N GLU A 34 24.63 -5.51 -16.13
CA GLU A 34 24.76 -4.14 -16.65
C GLU A 34 23.42 -3.76 -17.31
N SER A 35 22.64 -2.92 -16.62
CA SER A 35 21.45 -2.29 -17.16
C SER A 35 21.80 -0.92 -17.76
N ASN A 36 22.40 -0.91 -18.96
CA ASN A 36 22.49 0.29 -19.77
C ASN A 36 21.37 0.25 -20.82
N LEU A 37 20.16 0.65 -20.42
CA LEU A 37 19.12 1.00 -21.37
C LEU A 37 18.57 2.39 -21.00
N ILE A 38 19.15 3.41 -21.62
CA ILE A 38 18.62 4.78 -21.58
C ILE A 38 17.40 4.80 -22.50
N TYR A 39 16.20 4.77 -21.94
CA TYR A 39 14.97 5.08 -22.68
C TYR A 39 14.74 6.59 -22.63
N LYS A 40 14.86 7.25 -23.79
CA LYS A 40 14.26 8.55 -24.01
C LYS A 40 12.75 8.36 -24.08
N ILE A 41 12.01 8.72 -23.04
CA ILE A 41 10.56 8.81 -23.07
C ILE A 41 10.21 10.26 -23.41
N ASP A 42 9.96 10.53 -24.69
CA ASP A 42 9.33 11.78 -25.13
C ASP A 42 7.82 11.65 -24.84
N GLY A 43 7.30 12.45 -23.92
CA GLY A 43 5.85 12.54 -23.74
C GLY A 43 5.31 12.72 -22.33
N TYR A 44 6.06 13.28 -21.38
CA TYR A 44 5.44 13.79 -20.15
C TYR A 44 5.03 15.26 -20.34
N PRO A 45 3.77 15.64 -20.06
CA PRO A 45 3.39 17.03 -20.02
C PRO A 45 4.16 17.72 -18.90
N LYS A 46 4.89 18.80 -19.24
CA LYS A 46 5.62 19.63 -18.29
C LYS A 46 4.67 20.12 -17.19
N MET A 47 4.98 19.79 -15.96
CA MET A 47 4.28 20.35 -14.80
C MET A 47 4.41 21.88 -14.84
N ALA A 48 3.28 22.56 -14.88
CA ALA A 48 3.22 24.00 -14.75
C ALA A 48 3.79 24.42 -13.39
N LYS A 49 4.76 25.33 -13.37
CA LYS A 49 5.28 25.95 -12.16
C LYS A 49 4.13 26.68 -11.45
N GLN A 50 3.70 26.17 -10.32
CA GLN A 50 2.81 26.90 -9.43
C GLN A 50 3.61 27.99 -8.72
N ASN A 51 3.27 29.24 -9.03
CA ASN A 51 3.74 30.40 -8.30
C ASN A 51 3.21 30.36 -6.86
N GLY A 52 4.12 30.49 -5.88
CA GLY A 52 3.80 30.56 -4.47
C GLY A 52 2.91 31.74 -4.16
N GLY A 53 1.67 31.47 -3.81
CA GLY A 53 0.73 32.38 -3.18
C GLY A 53 0.43 31.85 -1.79
N ASN A 54 0.98 32.52 -0.78
CA ASN A 54 0.77 32.24 0.64
C ASN A 54 -0.66 32.67 1.00
N ALA A 55 -1.59 31.71 1.14
CA ALA A 55 -2.90 31.97 1.73
C ALA A 55 -3.26 30.81 2.67
N GLY A 56 -3.15 31.08 3.97
CA GLY A 56 -3.59 30.20 5.03
C GLY A 56 -5.04 29.79 4.85
N LYS A 57 -5.29 28.55 4.41
CA LYS A 57 -6.64 27.97 4.38
C LYS A 57 -6.80 27.07 5.57
N LYS A 58 -7.65 27.51 6.51
CA LYS A 58 -8.25 26.66 7.56
C LYS A 58 -8.86 25.43 6.88
N GLY A 59 -8.51 24.23 7.38
CA GLY A 59 -9.09 22.98 6.89
C GLY A 59 -10.61 22.98 7.02
N PRO A 60 -11.34 22.37 6.09
CA PRO A 60 -12.78 22.37 6.12
C PRO A 60 -13.28 21.48 7.25
N SER A 61 -13.85 22.11 8.27
CA SER A 61 -14.70 21.46 9.27
C SER A 61 -15.89 20.83 8.56
N GLY A 62 -16.10 19.54 8.73
CA GLY A 62 -17.28 18.69 8.57
C GLY A 62 -18.50 19.16 7.74
N ARG A 63 -18.31 19.80 6.59
CA ARG A 63 -19.42 20.10 5.68
C ARG A 63 -19.56 18.98 4.65
N SER A 64 -20.77 18.43 4.54
CA SER A 64 -21.20 17.56 3.45
C SER A 64 -20.82 18.21 2.11
N TYR A 65 -19.85 17.64 1.40
CA TYR A 65 -19.47 18.10 0.07
C TYR A 65 -20.59 17.78 -0.92
N ARG A 66 -21.41 18.76 -1.23
CA ARG A 66 -22.28 18.72 -2.41
C ARG A 66 -21.38 18.99 -3.62
N ASN A 67 -21.52 18.18 -4.69
CA ASN A 67 -20.86 18.47 -5.96
C ASN A 67 -21.15 19.92 -6.39
N ALA A 68 -20.22 20.57 -7.07
CA ALA A 68 -20.35 21.98 -7.50
C ALA A 68 -21.66 22.27 -8.30
N THR A 69 -22.31 21.24 -8.82
CA THR A 69 -23.60 21.32 -9.55
C THR A 69 -24.81 20.91 -8.72
N GLY A 70 -24.65 20.46 -7.46
CA GLY A 70 -25.76 19.99 -6.61
C GLY A 70 -26.48 18.72 -7.10
N LEU A 71 -26.11 18.18 -8.25
CA LEU A 71 -26.78 17.04 -8.88
C LEU A 71 -26.05 15.72 -8.56
N THR A 72 -26.82 14.72 -8.10
CA THR A 72 -26.33 13.36 -7.90
C THR A 72 -26.12 12.68 -9.25
N ARG A 73 -24.88 12.26 -9.55
CA ARG A 73 -24.57 11.51 -10.77
C ARG A 73 -25.15 10.09 -10.66
N GLN A 74 -25.91 9.67 -11.68
CA GLN A 74 -26.42 8.30 -11.79
C GLN A 74 -25.54 7.48 -12.74
N PRO A 75 -25.27 6.19 -12.44
CA PRO A 75 -24.57 5.31 -13.38
C PRO A 75 -25.38 5.10 -14.67
N LYS A 76 -24.73 5.18 -15.83
CA LYS A 76 -25.40 5.08 -17.14
C LYS A 76 -26.07 3.72 -17.42
N LYS A 77 -25.62 2.62 -16.76
CA LYS A 77 -26.16 1.26 -16.96
C LYS A 77 -26.47 0.62 -15.59
N MET A 78 -27.71 0.78 -15.13
CA MET A 78 -28.18 0.21 -13.84
C MET A 78 -29.01 -1.06 -14.03
N ARG A 79 -29.63 -1.24 -15.21
CA ARG A 79 -30.56 -2.35 -15.51
C ARG A 79 -29.83 -3.71 -15.43
N GLY A 80 -30.38 -4.66 -14.67
CA GLY A 80 -29.81 -6.01 -14.49
C GLY A 80 -28.75 -6.15 -13.39
N ARG A 81 -28.35 -5.09 -12.69
CA ARG A 81 -27.41 -5.16 -11.57
C ARG A 81 -28.13 -5.32 -10.24
N LYS A 82 -27.52 -6.08 -9.29
CA LYS A 82 -28.01 -6.17 -7.91
C LYS A 82 -28.14 -4.77 -7.28
N VAL A 83 -29.12 -4.55 -6.42
CA VAL A 83 -29.37 -3.26 -5.75
C VAL A 83 -28.15 -2.78 -4.95
N SER A 84 -27.43 -3.70 -4.31
CA SER A 84 -26.16 -3.40 -3.60
C SER A 84 -25.11 -2.81 -4.54
N SER A 85 -24.92 -3.41 -5.72
CA SER A 85 -23.97 -2.91 -6.74
C SER A 85 -24.38 -1.54 -7.30
N GLN A 86 -25.69 -1.31 -7.47
CA GLN A 86 -26.20 -0.01 -7.92
C GLN A 86 -25.92 1.08 -6.89
N ARG A 87 -26.18 0.81 -5.60
CA ARG A 87 -25.89 1.73 -4.49
C ARG A 87 -24.38 2.00 -4.35
N TRP A 88 -23.55 0.96 -4.54
CA TRP A 88 -22.10 1.10 -4.53
C TRP A 88 -21.61 2.01 -5.66
N LEU A 89 -22.04 1.76 -6.91
CA LEU A 89 -21.68 2.59 -8.06
C LEU A 89 -22.11 4.04 -7.90
N THR A 90 -23.35 4.29 -7.43
CA THR A 90 -23.84 5.64 -7.18
C THR A 90 -22.99 6.36 -6.14
N ARG A 91 -22.62 5.67 -5.06
CA ARG A 91 -21.71 6.22 -4.04
C ARG A 91 -20.33 6.54 -4.61
N GLN A 92 -19.75 5.64 -5.41
CA GLN A 92 -18.43 5.87 -6.03
C GLN A 92 -18.44 7.08 -6.96
N LEU A 93 -19.47 7.26 -7.77
CA LEU A 93 -19.58 8.38 -8.71
C LEU A 93 -19.76 9.74 -8.03
N ASN A 94 -20.28 9.75 -6.80
CA ASN A 94 -20.58 10.96 -6.05
C ASN A 94 -19.61 11.19 -4.86
N ASP A 95 -18.61 10.35 -4.71
CA ASP A 95 -17.59 10.47 -3.67
C ASP A 95 -16.54 11.51 -4.09
N PRO A 96 -16.42 12.65 -3.39
CA PRO A 96 -15.48 13.70 -3.75
C PRO A 96 -14.03 13.23 -3.73
N PHE A 97 -13.68 12.30 -2.83
CA PHE A 97 -12.33 11.72 -2.76
C PHE A 97 -12.01 10.81 -3.95
N VAL A 98 -13.02 10.17 -4.57
CA VAL A 98 -12.82 9.44 -5.82
C VAL A 98 -12.50 10.41 -6.97
N ALA A 99 -13.23 11.52 -7.05
CA ALA A 99 -12.97 12.55 -8.06
C ALA A 99 -11.60 13.20 -7.86
N GLU A 100 -11.24 13.52 -6.62
CA GLU A 100 -9.93 14.09 -6.26
C GLU A 100 -8.79 13.13 -6.59
N ALA A 101 -8.87 11.87 -6.16
CA ALA A 101 -7.86 10.86 -6.46
C ALA A 101 -7.63 10.73 -7.97
N LYS A 102 -8.72 10.66 -8.74
CA LYS A 102 -8.64 10.58 -10.21
C LYS A 102 -8.00 11.82 -10.83
N SER A 103 -8.34 13.02 -10.37
CA SER A 103 -7.78 14.27 -10.90
C SER A 103 -6.28 14.40 -10.63
N ARG A 104 -5.79 13.74 -9.57
CA ARG A 104 -4.38 13.72 -9.17
C ARG A 104 -3.59 12.52 -9.70
N GLY A 105 -4.23 11.66 -10.51
CA GLY A 105 -3.61 10.46 -11.09
C GLY A 105 -3.41 9.29 -10.12
N PHE A 106 -4.07 9.30 -8.97
CA PHE A 106 -4.06 8.17 -8.07
C PHE A 106 -4.95 7.03 -8.56
N ARG A 107 -4.48 5.80 -8.41
CA ARG A 107 -5.19 4.58 -8.80
C ARG A 107 -6.44 4.33 -7.98
N SER A 108 -6.46 4.79 -6.73
CA SER A 108 -7.60 4.65 -5.84
C SER A 108 -7.72 5.80 -4.85
N ARG A 109 -8.93 5.99 -4.30
CA ARG A 109 -9.14 6.95 -3.20
C ARG A 109 -8.41 6.57 -1.91
N ALA A 110 -7.96 5.31 -1.78
CA ALA A 110 -7.16 4.87 -0.64
C ALA A 110 -5.86 5.67 -0.51
N ALA A 111 -5.27 6.13 -1.63
CA ALA A 111 -4.12 7.01 -1.63
C ALA A 111 -4.31 8.25 -0.73
N LEU A 112 -5.50 8.88 -0.81
CA LEU A 112 -5.80 10.06 0.01
C LEU A 112 -5.90 9.76 1.51
N LYS A 113 -6.23 8.52 1.88
CA LYS A 113 -6.24 8.10 3.30
C LYS A 113 -4.82 8.08 3.87
N LEU A 114 -3.88 7.42 3.16
CA LEU A 114 -2.48 7.39 3.56
C LEU A 114 -1.87 8.78 3.56
N GLU A 115 -2.13 9.57 2.53
CA GLU A 115 -1.64 10.95 2.45
C GLU A 115 -2.08 11.80 3.65
N GLN A 116 -3.37 11.74 4.05
CA GLN A 116 -3.88 12.46 5.21
C GLN A 116 -3.29 11.98 6.53
N ILE A 117 -3.05 10.68 6.66
CA ILE A 117 -2.38 10.10 7.83
C ILE A 117 -0.92 10.59 7.88
N ASP A 118 -0.21 10.51 6.75
CA ASP A 118 1.18 10.95 6.65
C ASP A 118 1.34 12.46 6.86
N ASP A 119 0.44 13.27 6.32
CA ASP A 119 0.45 14.72 6.54
C ASP A 119 0.35 15.09 8.03
N ARG A 120 -0.40 14.30 8.80
CA ARG A 120 -0.60 14.51 10.24
C ARG A 120 0.55 13.98 11.08
N TYR A 121 1.04 12.79 10.76
CA TYR A 121 1.98 12.05 11.64
C TYR A 121 3.41 12.04 11.11
N LYS A 122 3.63 12.46 9.85
CA LYS A 122 4.96 12.54 9.22
C LYS A 122 5.74 11.22 9.28
N LEU A 123 5.05 10.15 8.90
CA LEU A 123 5.57 8.78 8.96
C LEU A 123 6.62 8.52 7.87
N LEU A 124 6.31 8.95 6.65
CA LEU A 124 7.12 8.68 5.46
C LEU A 124 8.19 9.76 5.27
N LYS A 125 9.44 9.34 5.22
CA LYS A 125 10.60 10.25 5.01
C LYS A 125 11.38 9.80 3.76
N PRO A 126 12.09 10.72 3.09
CA PRO A 126 12.98 10.36 2.00
C PRO A 126 14.01 9.29 2.42
N GLY A 127 14.21 8.29 1.57
CA GLY A 127 15.18 7.23 1.78
C GLY A 127 14.68 6.01 2.54
N MET A 128 13.46 6.01 3.07
CA MET A 128 12.90 4.90 3.84
C MET A 128 12.66 3.65 3.01
N ALA A 129 12.81 2.49 3.67
CA ALA A 129 12.41 1.17 3.22
C ALA A 129 11.00 0.84 3.75
N VAL A 130 10.02 0.67 2.87
CA VAL A 130 8.61 0.50 3.24
C VAL A 130 8.00 -0.72 2.54
N VAL A 131 7.20 -1.49 3.29
CA VAL A 131 6.39 -2.60 2.77
C VAL A 131 4.92 -2.23 2.79
N ASP A 132 4.18 -2.51 1.69
CA ASP A 132 2.73 -2.29 1.54
C ASP A 132 2.01 -3.64 1.36
N LEU A 133 1.29 -4.09 2.39
CA LEU A 133 0.53 -5.33 2.44
C LEU A 133 -0.91 -5.08 1.96
N GLY A 134 -1.35 -5.84 0.94
CA GLY A 134 -2.60 -5.58 0.24
C GLY A 134 -2.47 -4.36 -0.67
N CYS A 135 -1.38 -4.32 -1.44
CA CYS A 135 -0.98 -3.14 -2.21
C CYS A 135 -1.89 -2.83 -3.40
N ALA A 136 -2.69 -3.79 -3.90
CA ALA A 136 -3.56 -3.59 -5.06
C ALA A 136 -4.64 -2.51 -4.80
N PRO A 137 -4.90 -1.64 -5.76
CA PRO A 137 -4.33 -1.44 -7.08
C PRO A 137 -3.09 -0.52 -7.12
N GLY A 138 -2.40 -0.27 -6.00
CA GLY A 138 -1.17 0.52 -5.93
C GLY A 138 -1.34 1.98 -5.48
N GLY A 139 -2.50 2.34 -4.94
CA GLY A 139 -2.75 3.72 -4.50
C GLY A 139 -1.85 4.16 -3.34
N TRP A 140 -1.63 3.30 -2.36
CA TRP A 140 -0.71 3.57 -1.25
C TRP A 140 0.75 3.57 -1.72
N MET A 141 1.12 2.61 -2.57
CA MET A 141 2.46 2.58 -3.18
C MET A 141 2.81 3.87 -3.91
N GLN A 142 1.85 4.51 -4.61
CA GLN A 142 2.07 5.81 -5.26
C GLN A 142 2.42 6.91 -4.22
N VAL A 143 1.72 6.95 -3.09
CA VAL A 143 1.99 7.92 -2.02
C VAL A 143 3.35 7.65 -1.39
N VAL A 144 3.67 6.39 -1.05
CA VAL A 144 4.98 6.01 -0.51
C VAL A 144 6.09 6.41 -1.46
N SER A 145 5.99 6.04 -2.75
CA SER A 145 6.99 6.39 -3.78
C SER A 145 7.29 7.88 -3.81
N MET A 146 6.25 8.72 -3.77
CA MET A 146 6.41 10.18 -3.77
C MET A 146 7.07 10.70 -2.48
N ARG A 147 6.65 10.21 -1.31
CA ARG A 147 7.11 10.69 0.00
C ARG A 147 8.52 10.22 0.32
N THR A 148 8.87 8.99 -0.03
CA THR A 148 10.20 8.42 0.20
C THR A 148 11.22 8.83 -0.88
N LYS A 149 10.77 9.48 -1.97
CA LYS A 149 11.58 9.81 -3.15
C LYS A 149 12.19 8.56 -3.79
N LEU A 150 11.36 7.53 -3.98
CA LEU A 150 11.77 6.28 -4.61
C LEU A 150 12.45 6.53 -5.96
N GLY A 151 13.57 5.82 -6.23
CA GLY A 151 14.37 6.03 -7.43
C GLY A 151 15.38 7.19 -7.38
N ASN A 152 15.33 8.05 -6.33
CA ASN A 152 16.27 9.16 -6.12
C ASN A 152 17.06 9.01 -4.81
N GLY A 153 17.55 7.81 -4.50
CA GLY A 153 18.30 7.55 -3.26
C GLY A 153 18.14 6.11 -2.77
N PRO A 154 18.38 5.87 -1.47
CA PRO A 154 18.39 4.53 -0.89
C PRO A 154 16.98 3.96 -0.64
N ALA A 155 15.90 4.71 -0.89
CA ALA A 155 14.54 4.26 -0.65
C ALA A 155 14.25 2.91 -1.32
N ARG A 156 13.52 2.05 -0.62
CA ARG A 156 13.01 0.77 -1.11
C ARG A 156 11.51 0.73 -0.88
N LEU A 157 10.78 0.14 -1.81
CA LEU A 157 9.35 -0.08 -1.69
C LEU A 157 9.01 -1.46 -2.21
N VAL A 158 8.41 -2.27 -1.36
CA VAL A 158 7.92 -3.61 -1.71
C VAL A 158 6.42 -3.66 -1.47
N GLY A 159 5.67 -4.13 -2.47
CA GLY A 159 4.23 -4.38 -2.37
C GLY A 159 3.93 -5.88 -2.43
N ILE A 160 2.93 -6.32 -1.66
CA ILE A 160 2.42 -7.69 -1.70
C ILE A 160 0.90 -7.65 -1.80
N ASP A 161 0.34 -8.45 -2.70
CA ASP A 161 -1.10 -8.66 -2.80
C ASP A 161 -1.39 -10.05 -3.39
N LEU A 162 -2.57 -10.61 -3.09
CA LEU A 162 -3.06 -11.81 -3.75
C LEU A 162 -3.40 -11.56 -5.23
N LEU A 163 -3.69 -10.30 -5.57
CA LEU A 163 -4.04 -9.85 -6.91
C LEU A 163 -2.80 -9.26 -7.62
N GLU A 164 -2.66 -9.60 -8.88
CA GLU A 164 -1.69 -8.91 -9.74
C GLU A 164 -1.96 -7.40 -9.74
N THR A 165 -0.90 -6.63 -9.52
CA THR A 165 -0.97 -5.18 -9.44
C THR A 165 -0.03 -4.55 -10.45
N GLU A 166 -0.52 -3.52 -11.13
CA GLU A 166 0.28 -2.74 -12.08
C GLU A 166 1.49 -2.12 -11.37
N GLY A 167 2.67 -2.21 -11.95
CA GLY A 167 3.92 -1.76 -11.36
C GLY A 167 3.93 -0.27 -10.96
N VAL A 168 4.64 0.03 -9.89
CA VAL A 168 5.07 1.40 -9.52
C VAL A 168 6.57 1.48 -9.79
N VAL A 169 7.00 2.48 -10.53
CA VAL A 169 8.39 2.60 -10.96
C VAL A 169 9.34 2.60 -9.77
N GLY A 170 10.30 1.67 -9.79
CA GLY A 170 11.30 1.50 -8.72
C GLY A 170 10.84 0.67 -7.53
N ALA A 171 9.60 0.16 -7.53
CA ALA A 171 9.09 -0.75 -6.51
C ALA A 171 9.10 -2.20 -6.99
N ASP A 172 9.33 -3.13 -6.08
CA ASP A 172 9.14 -4.56 -6.27
C ASP A 172 7.72 -4.95 -5.83
N ILE A 173 7.02 -5.76 -6.64
CA ILE A 173 5.67 -6.21 -6.32
C ILE A 173 5.62 -7.73 -6.43
N PHE A 174 5.14 -8.37 -5.36
CA PHE A 174 4.94 -9.80 -5.30
C PHE A 174 3.44 -10.15 -5.30
N ALA A 175 3.05 -11.08 -6.15
CA ALA A 175 1.74 -11.72 -6.07
C ALA A 175 1.85 -12.94 -5.15
N GLY A 176 1.18 -12.92 -3.98
CA GLY A 176 1.27 -14.01 -3.02
C GLY A 176 0.58 -13.73 -1.69
N ASP A 177 0.58 -14.73 -0.84
CA ASP A 177 0.00 -14.67 0.50
C ASP A 177 1.07 -14.27 1.53
N ILE A 178 0.77 -13.27 2.34
CA ILE A 178 1.68 -12.80 3.41
C ILE A 178 1.90 -13.82 4.52
N THR A 179 1.04 -14.83 4.62
CA THR A 179 1.18 -15.93 5.59
C THR A 179 2.13 -17.04 5.11
N ASP A 180 2.59 -16.97 3.86
CA ASP A 180 3.61 -17.87 3.33
C ASP A 180 4.99 -17.45 3.84
N PRO A 181 5.72 -18.32 4.58
CA PRO A 181 7.07 -18.01 5.06
C PRO A 181 8.07 -17.66 3.94
N GLN A 182 7.88 -18.21 2.75
CA GLN A 182 8.72 -17.90 1.59
C GLN A 182 8.53 -16.45 1.13
N MET A 183 7.33 -15.90 1.32
CA MET A 183 7.02 -14.52 0.99
C MET A 183 7.78 -13.56 1.90
N LEU A 184 7.84 -13.83 3.21
CA LEU A 184 8.62 -13.01 4.14
C LEU A 184 10.10 -12.94 3.71
N THR A 185 10.70 -14.09 3.39
CA THR A 185 12.10 -14.16 2.92
C THR A 185 12.32 -13.40 1.61
N ALA A 186 11.37 -13.51 0.66
CA ALA A 186 11.43 -12.78 -0.60
C ALA A 186 11.39 -11.26 -0.38
N VAL A 187 10.52 -10.80 0.52
CA VAL A 187 10.40 -9.38 0.87
C VAL A 187 11.63 -8.88 1.61
N GLU A 188 12.15 -9.63 2.59
CA GLU A 188 13.40 -9.28 3.28
C GLU A 188 14.55 -9.08 2.29
N THR A 189 14.63 -9.96 1.29
CA THR A 189 15.67 -9.85 0.23
C THR A 189 15.46 -8.61 -0.62
N ALA A 190 14.23 -8.35 -1.07
CA ALA A 190 13.91 -7.22 -1.94
C ALA A 190 14.05 -5.86 -1.23
N ILE A 191 13.66 -5.79 0.05
CA ILE A 191 13.77 -4.57 0.86
C ILE A 191 15.23 -4.29 1.30
N GLY A 192 16.11 -5.30 1.21
CA GLY A 192 17.52 -5.19 1.61
C GLY A 192 17.75 -5.40 3.10
N GLY A 193 16.94 -6.23 3.75
CA GLY A 193 17.05 -6.62 5.17
C GLY A 193 15.80 -6.29 5.97
N ALA A 194 15.72 -5.11 6.56
CA ALA A 194 14.59 -4.73 7.38
C ALA A 194 13.89 -3.45 6.87
N ALA A 195 12.63 -3.24 7.26
CA ALA A 195 11.80 -2.14 6.83
C ALA A 195 11.70 -1.04 7.91
N ASP A 196 11.66 0.23 7.49
CA ASP A 196 11.38 1.36 8.38
C ASP A 196 9.88 1.53 8.64
N GLY A 197 9.06 0.96 7.76
CA GLY A 197 7.61 1.00 7.90
C GLY A 197 6.90 -0.14 7.21
N VAL A 198 5.85 -0.65 7.84
CA VAL A 198 4.92 -1.62 7.25
C VAL A 198 3.53 -1.03 7.24
N LEU A 199 2.92 -1.04 6.07
CA LEU A 199 1.57 -0.55 5.80
C LEU A 199 0.64 -1.71 5.47
N SER A 200 -0.65 -1.61 5.84
CA SER A 200 -1.65 -2.60 5.42
C SER A 200 -3.03 -1.95 5.23
N ASP A 201 -3.51 -1.92 3.98
CA ASP A 201 -4.93 -1.59 3.67
C ASP A 201 -5.70 -2.85 3.26
N MET A 202 -5.25 -4.04 3.70
CA MET A 202 -5.91 -5.31 3.41
C MET A 202 -7.37 -5.30 3.86
N ALA A 203 -8.23 -5.91 3.08
CA ALA A 203 -9.64 -6.06 3.40
C ALA A 203 -10.15 -7.41 2.91
N ALA A 204 -10.81 -8.16 3.77
CA ALA A 204 -11.54 -9.34 3.35
C ALA A 204 -12.82 -8.94 2.60
N ASP A 205 -13.27 -9.82 1.71
CA ASP A 205 -14.58 -9.68 1.08
C ASP A 205 -15.67 -9.63 2.15
N THR A 206 -16.51 -8.59 2.09
CA THR A 206 -17.58 -8.42 3.05
C THR A 206 -18.72 -9.40 2.79
N THR A 207 -19.11 -10.13 3.83
CA THR A 207 -20.27 -11.05 3.78
C THR A 207 -21.59 -10.31 4.01
N GLY A 208 -21.53 -9.11 4.59
CA GLY A 208 -22.67 -8.34 5.09
C GLY A 208 -23.09 -8.73 6.50
N HIS A 209 -22.49 -9.79 7.09
CA HIS A 209 -22.67 -10.16 8.48
C HIS A 209 -21.57 -9.51 9.34
N ARG A 210 -21.94 -8.46 10.07
CA ARG A 210 -20.97 -7.62 10.81
C ARG A 210 -19.98 -8.39 11.70
N PRO A 211 -20.41 -9.39 12.53
CA PRO A 211 -19.46 -10.14 13.35
C PRO A 211 -18.43 -10.91 12.52
N THR A 212 -18.86 -11.57 11.43
CA THR A 212 -17.96 -12.31 10.54
C THR A 212 -16.98 -11.38 9.85
N ASP A 213 -17.45 -10.24 9.33
CA ASP A 213 -16.61 -9.27 8.65
C ASP A 213 -15.59 -8.65 9.62
N HIS A 214 -15.98 -8.46 10.89
CA HIS A 214 -15.10 -7.99 11.96
C HIS A 214 -13.99 -8.99 12.27
N LEU A 215 -14.34 -10.27 12.48
CA LEU A 215 -13.37 -11.35 12.73
C LEU A 215 -12.37 -11.51 11.58
N ARG A 216 -12.84 -11.46 10.33
CA ARG A 216 -11.96 -11.53 9.16
C ARG A 216 -10.99 -10.36 9.09
N THR A 217 -11.46 -9.15 9.39
CA THR A 217 -10.59 -7.96 9.41
C THR A 217 -9.57 -8.04 10.54
N THR A 218 -9.95 -8.56 11.72
CA THR A 218 -9.04 -8.78 12.83
C THR A 218 -7.96 -9.81 12.49
N ALA A 219 -8.32 -10.92 11.85
CA ALA A 219 -7.36 -11.93 11.41
C ALA A 219 -6.34 -11.37 10.39
N LEU A 220 -6.78 -10.50 9.46
CA LEU A 220 -5.86 -9.80 8.57
C LEU A 220 -4.95 -8.81 9.30
N LEU A 221 -5.45 -8.15 10.34
CA LEU A 221 -4.65 -7.25 11.16
C LEU A 221 -3.59 -8.03 11.96
N GLU A 222 -3.96 -9.20 12.52
CA GLU A 222 -3.03 -10.12 13.20
C GLU A 222 -1.92 -10.58 12.28
N ALA A 223 -2.27 -11.10 11.09
CA ALA A 223 -1.28 -11.55 10.12
C ALA A 223 -0.35 -10.42 9.65
N ALA A 224 -0.90 -9.20 9.46
CA ALA A 224 -0.10 -8.04 9.11
C ALA A 224 0.84 -7.61 10.24
N LEU A 225 0.40 -7.72 11.50
CA LEU A 225 1.23 -7.41 12.66
C LEU A 225 2.36 -8.42 12.81
N ASP A 226 2.07 -9.72 12.72
CA ASP A 226 3.08 -10.79 12.79
C ASP A 226 4.16 -10.57 11.72
N PHE A 227 3.74 -10.27 10.49
CA PHE A 227 4.66 -9.93 9.41
C PHE A 227 5.52 -8.69 9.77
N ALA A 228 4.90 -7.63 10.30
CA ALA A 228 5.58 -6.40 10.66
C ALA A 228 6.61 -6.62 11.78
N LEU A 229 6.27 -7.38 12.81
CA LEU A 229 7.19 -7.73 13.91
C LEU A 229 8.40 -8.54 13.40
N GLY A 230 8.21 -9.33 12.35
CA GLY A 230 9.27 -10.10 11.70
C GLY A 230 10.24 -9.28 10.85
N ILE A 231 9.88 -8.06 10.37
CA ILE A 231 10.69 -7.34 9.38
C ILE A 231 11.08 -5.91 9.79
N LEU A 232 10.41 -5.30 10.78
CA LEU A 232 10.66 -3.91 11.14
C LEU A 232 12.07 -3.68 11.73
N ASN A 233 12.65 -2.54 11.38
CA ASN A 233 13.76 -1.92 12.09
C ASN A 233 13.31 -1.40 13.46
N GLU A 234 14.23 -1.31 14.42
CA GLU A 234 14.03 -0.53 15.64
C GLU A 234 13.58 0.90 15.28
N ASP A 235 12.70 1.49 16.09
CA ASP A 235 12.02 2.76 15.82
C ASP A 235 11.09 2.79 14.59
N GLY A 236 10.91 1.67 13.90
CA GLY A 236 10.01 1.53 12.77
C GLY A 236 8.54 1.75 13.14
N PHE A 237 7.68 1.86 12.11
CA PHE A 237 6.25 2.06 12.32
C PHE A 237 5.40 1.00 11.61
N PHE A 238 4.22 0.75 12.16
CA PHE A 238 3.18 -0.10 11.57
C PHE A 238 1.87 0.68 11.47
N LEU A 239 1.27 0.69 10.28
CA LEU A 239 -0.03 1.30 10.02
C LEU A 239 -0.95 0.29 9.34
N ALA A 240 -2.04 -0.09 9.97
CA ALA A 240 -2.95 -1.08 9.40
C ALA A 240 -4.41 -0.70 9.55
N LYS A 241 -5.22 -1.16 8.59
CA LYS A 241 -6.67 -1.06 8.66
C LYS A 241 -7.21 -1.93 9.79
N CYS A 242 -8.17 -1.39 10.54
CA CYS A 242 -8.93 -2.10 11.56
C CYS A 242 -10.40 -1.69 11.53
N PHE A 243 -11.25 -2.49 12.16
CA PHE A 243 -12.64 -2.13 12.45
C PHE A 243 -12.76 -1.88 13.94
N ARG A 244 -13.28 -0.71 14.34
CA ARG A 244 -13.55 -0.44 15.74
C ARG A 244 -14.66 -1.35 16.25
N GLY A 245 -14.47 -2.02 17.38
CA GLY A 245 -15.53 -2.83 17.97
C GLY A 245 -15.14 -3.92 18.95
N GLY A 246 -13.88 -4.02 19.38
CA GLY A 246 -13.44 -4.81 20.52
C GLY A 246 -12.82 -6.17 20.26
N ALA A 247 -12.92 -6.76 19.06
CA ALA A 247 -12.22 -8.01 18.74
C ALA A 247 -10.69 -7.79 18.57
N GLU A 248 -10.30 -6.52 18.37
CA GLU A 248 -8.90 -6.13 18.21
C GLU A 248 -8.13 -5.98 19.54
N LYS A 249 -8.73 -6.23 20.71
CA LYS A 249 -8.06 -5.97 22.01
C LYS A 249 -6.74 -6.74 22.13
N THR A 250 -6.75 -8.03 21.85
CA THR A 250 -5.55 -8.89 21.93
C THR A 250 -4.43 -8.35 21.03
N VAL A 251 -4.79 -7.96 19.79
CA VAL A 251 -3.83 -7.39 18.84
C VAL A 251 -3.26 -6.06 19.34
N LEU A 252 -4.10 -5.22 19.92
CA LEU A 252 -3.67 -3.95 20.53
C LEU A 252 -2.75 -4.16 21.73
N ASP A 253 -3.01 -5.17 22.55
CA ASP A 253 -2.15 -5.53 23.69
C ASP A 253 -0.75 -5.94 23.19
N VAL A 254 -0.66 -6.77 22.13
CA VAL A 254 0.62 -7.13 21.48
C VAL A 254 1.31 -5.89 20.92
N MET A 255 0.57 -4.99 20.24
CA MET A 255 1.16 -3.75 19.73
C MET A 255 1.73 -2.89 20.85
N GLN A 256 1.00 -2.75 21.99
CA GLN A 256 1.44 -1.94 23.12
C GLN A 256 2.71 -2.50 23.79
N GLN A 257 2.92 -3.81 23.74
CA GLN A 257 4.14 -4.44 24.24
C GLN A 257 5.35 -4.17 23.34
N ASN A 258 5.11 -4.02 22.03
CA ASN A 258 6.18 -3.97 21.02
C ASN A 258 6.48 -2.56 20.49
N PHE A 259 5.60 -1.59 20.71
CA PHE A 259 5.75 -0.22 20.19
C PHE A 259 5.61 0.82 21.29
N ALA A 260 6.36 1.90 21.19
CA ALA A 260 6.31 3.00 22.14
C ALA A 260 4.96 3.73 22.14
N THR A 261 4.26 3.77 21.00
CA THR A 261 2.96 4.44 20.90
C THR A 261 2.02 3.67 19.97
N VAL A 262 0.78 3.46 20.44
CA VAL A 262 -0.30 2.86 19.66
C VAL A 262 -1.53 3.77 19.71
N ARG A 263 -2.11 4.08 18.55
CA ARG A 263 -3.28 4.96 18.47
C ARG A 263 -4.20 4.63 17.30
N HIS A 264 -5.50 4.85 17.48
CA HIS A 264 -6.46 4.78 16.39
C HIS A 264 -6.49 6.09 15.59
N VAL A 265 -6.56 5.93 14.26
CA VAL A 265 -6.59 7.04 13.30
C VAL A 265 -7.75 6.83 12.33
N LYS A 266 -8.55 7.87 12.13
CA LYS A 266 -9.59 7.87 11.09
C LYS A 266 -9.36 9.08 10.19
N PRO A 267 -8.80 8.90 8.98
CA PRO A 267 -8.59 9.99 8.04
C PRO A 267 -9.94 10.49 7.48
N ALA A 268 -10.00 11.75 7.09
CA ALA A 268 -11.24 12.35 6.53
C ALA A 268 -11.65 11.68 5.22
N ALA A 269 -10.70 11.10 4.46
CA ALA A 269 -10.99 10.30 3.28
C ALA A 269 -11.66 8.94 3.59
N SER A 270 -11.67 8.46 4.85
CA SER A 270 -12.57 7.37 5.26
C SER A 270 -13.99 7.89 5.38
N ARG A 271 -14.97 7.11 4.91
CA ARG A 271 -16.38 7.50 4.99
C ARG A 271 -16.80 7.62 6.46
N SER A 272 -17.58 8.65 6.79
CA SER A 272 -18.04 8.91 8.16
C SER A 272 -18.84 7.75 8.74
N GLU A 273 -19.70 7.15 7.89
CA GLU A 273 -20.57 6.03 8.24
C GLU A 273 -19.86 4.67 8.28
N SER A 274 -18.63 4.57 7.80
CA SER A 274 -17.86 3.33 7.82
C SER A 274 -17.29 3.05 9.20
N VAL A 275 -17.34 1.79 9.64
CA VAL A 275 -16.64 1.30 10.83
C VAL A 275 -15.13 1.23 10.65
N GLU A 276 -14.65 1.41 9.40
CA GLU A 276 -13.24 1.42 9.03
C GLU A 276 -12.47 2.50 9.78
N SER A 277 -11.38 2.12 10.38
CA SER A 277 -10.38 2.95 11.03
C SER A 277 -9.01 2.38 10.71
N TYR A 278 -7.97 3.01 11.21
CA TYR A 278 -6.60 2.52 11.16
C TYR A 278 -6.03 2.49 12.56
N VAL A 279 -5.12 1.54 12.82
CA VAL A 279 -4.24 1.56 13.96
C VAL A 279 -2.85 1.96 13.50
N LEU A 280 -2.25 2.92 14.19
CA LEU A 280 -0.89 3.39 13.97
C LEU A 280 -0.06 3.07 15.21
N ALA A 281 0.97 2.25 15.06
CA ALA A 281 1.98 1.96 16.05
C ALA A 281 3.32 2.53 15.60
N THR A 282 4.04 3.23 16.48
CA THR A 282 5.33 3.87 16.17
C THR A 282 6.35 3.62 17.26
N GLY A 283 7.63 3.61 16.89
CA GLY A 283 8.73 3.32 17.80
C GLY A 283 8.77 1.83 18.16
N PHE A 284 9.00 0.98 17.18
CA PHE A 284 9.18 -0.46 17.41
C PHE A 284 10.40 -0.71 18.29
N HIS A 285 10.25 -1.50 19.35
CA HIS A 285 11.31 -1.72 20.34
C HIS A 285 12.45 -2.63 19.85
N GLY A 286 12.31 -3.20 18.64
CA GLY A 286 13.30 -4.14 18.09
C GLY A 286 13.12 -5.59 18.56
N ARG A 287 13.60 -6.53 17.75
CA ARG A 287 13.46 -7.98 17.98
C ARG A 287 14.24 -8.47 19.21
N ASN A 288 15.35 -7.84 19.54
CA ASN A 288 16.16 -8.26 20.68
C ASN A 288 15.45 -8.15 22.03
N ARG A 289 14.54 -7.18 22.18
CA ARG A 289 13.75 -7.02 23.42
C ARG A 289 12.69 -8.12 23.57
N MET A 290 12.15 -8.61 22.45
CA MET A 290 11.19 -9.74 22.44
C MET A 290 11.86 -11.02 22.96
N MET A 291 13.07 -11.34 22.48
CA MET A 291 13.82 -12.52 22.92
C MET A 291 14.20 -12.47 24.41
N MET A 292 14.49 -11.28 24.96
CA MET A 292 14.81 -11.16 26.38
C MET A 292 13.55 -11.36 27.27
N GLN A 293 12.38 -10.93 26.82
CA GLN A 293 11.15 -11.15 27.58
C GLN A 293 10.68 -12.61 27.57
N GLU A 294 10.97 -13.37 26.50
CA GLU A 294 10.71 -14.81 26.44
C GLU A 294 11.67 -15.65 27.31
N MET A 295 12.86 -15.13 27.63
CA MET A 295 13.83 -15.82 28.50
C MET A 295 13.60 -15.56 30.00
N ASP A 296 12.88 -14.49 30.34
CA ASP A 296 12.59 -14.08 31.74
C ASP A 296 11.19 -14.54 32.23
N GLY A 297 10.38 -15.19 31.39
CA GLY A 297 9.04 -15.72 31.71
C GLY A 297 9.01 -17.24 31.73
#